data_a2a6e5a1b48da59f82998804c4d5996c
#
_entry.id   a2a6e5a1b48da59f82998804c4d5996c
#
_cell.length_a   1.000
_cell.length_b   1.000
_cell.length_c   1.000
_cell.angle_alpha   90.00
_cell.angle_beta   90.00
_cell.angle_gamma   90.00
#
_symmetry.space_group_name_H-M   'P 1'
#
loop_
_entity.id
_entity.type
_entity.pdbx_description
1 polymer ?
#
loop_
_entity_poly.entity_id
_entity_poly.type
_entity_poly.pdbx_seq_one_letter_code
_entity_poly.pdbx_strand_id
1 'polypeptide(L)'
;MKQMTLEEISKAAASGAFRKIPVSREIYSDIRTPVETLKVLQGVSSHCYMLESVEDKKQWGRYTFLGYDPSLELTCVNGNLTITADAAEMKKVEDIPESCKEQLPTGQIRLTAKTAHPGAVIKTLIEKNKSPKIATLPTFTGGLVGYFSYDYIKYSEPTLKLDAEDQEHFKDVDLMLFDKVIAYDNYRQKIVLMLNIETENLEENYEKAVQELEKMEELIRFGKPAETKAGHLKSEFRPLFDEKAYCEKVEQVKHYIHEGDLFQLVLSNRLEADFEGSLFDTYRVL
;
A
#
# COMPACT_ATOMS: atom_id res chain seq x y z
N MET A 1 13.45 13.18 22.21
CA MET A 1 13.39 12.53 20.87
C MET A 1 14.50 11.49 20.81
N LYS A 2 14.23 10.30 20.32
CA LYS A 2 15.24 9.23 20.24
C LYS A 2 15.52 8.95 18.76
N GLN A 3 16.81 9.06 18.37
CA GLN A 3 17.32 8.68 17.06
C GLN A 3 18.07 7.36 17.22
N MET A 4 17.84 6.37 16.34
CA MET A 4 18.70 5.20 16.29
C MET A 4 20.12 5.59 15.90
N THR A 5 21.10 5.02 16.60
CA THR A 5 22.53 5.29 16.36
C THR A 5 23.08 4.37 15.26
N LEU A 6 24.18 4.80 14.64
CA LEU A 6 24.91 3.98 13.66
C LEU A 6 25.35 2.64 14.27
N GLU A 7 25.74 2.63 15.57
CA GLU A 7 26.15 1.40 16.28
C GLU A 7 24.98 0.39 16.40
N GLU A 8 23.77 0.88 16.76
CA GLU A 8 22.57 0.03 16.86
C GLU A 8 22.23 -0.61 15.49
N ILE A 9 22.35 0.18 14.41
CA ILE A 9 22.08 -0.27 13.06
C ILE A 9 23.15 -1.25 12.56
N SER A 10 24.44 -0.96 12.81
CA SER A 10 25.54 -1.84 12.46
C SER A 10 25.42 -3.21 13.13
N LYS A 11 25.00 -3.26 14.39
CA LYS A 11 24.70 -4.51 15.11
C LYS A 11 23.57 -5.30 14.45
N ALA A 12 22.50 -4.63 14.04
CA ALA A 12 21.37 -5.27 13.37
C ALA A 12 21.72 -5.74 11.96
N ALA A 13 22.62 -5.05 11.25
CA ALA A 13 23.13 -5.41 9.93
C ALA A 13 24.18 -6.53 9.98
N ALA A 14 24.84 -6.77 11.12
CA ALA A 14 25.98 -7.67 11.26
C ALA A 14 25.71 -9.14 10.84
N SER A 15 24.45 -9.56 10.81
CA SER A 15 24.07 -10.90 10.32
C SER A 15 24.33 -11.11 8.83
N GLY A 16 24.45 -10.05 8.03
CA GLY A 16 24.56 -10.10 6.57
C GLY A 16 23.34 -10.70 5.84
N ALA A 17 22.30 -11.05 6.58
CA ALA A 17 21.12 -11.73 6.03
C ALA A 17 20.13 -10.79 5.33
N PHE A 18 20.28 -9.49 5.51
CA PHE A 18 19.36 -8.47 5.02
C PHE A 18 20.07 -7.43 4.18
N ARG A 19 19.44 -7.03 3.08
CA ARG A 19 19.93 -5.95 2.22
C ARG A 19 19.47 -4.58 2.67
N LYS A 20 18.31 -4.52 3.31
CA LYS A 20 17.73 -3.28 3.86
C LYS A 20 17.67 -3.34 5.38
N ILE A 21 17.76 -2.18 6.00
CA ILE A 21 17.65 -2.01 7.45
C ILE A 21 16.87 -0.73 7.76
N PRO A 22 15.91 -0.77 8.71
CA PRO A 22 15.17 0.43 9.09
C PRO A 22 16.00 1.31 10.03
N VAL A 23 16.13 2.57 9.68
CA VAL A 23 16.62 3.65 10.56
C VAL A 23 15.39 4.39 11.09
N SER A 24 15.36 4.73 12.37
CA SER A 24 14.19 5.38 12.96
C SER A 24 14.50 6.58 13.80
N ARG A 25 13.51 7.48 13.89
CA ARG A 25 13.49 8.65 14.77
C ARG A 25 12.12 8.75 15.45
N GLU A 26 12.11 8.83 16.79
CA GLU A 26 10.89 9.02 17.58
C GLU A 26 10.67 10.50 17.88
N ILE A 27 9.42 10.97 17.69
CA ILE A 27 8.95 12.31 18.10
C ILE A 27 7.65 12.18 18.89
N TYR A 28 7.18 13.24 19.55
CA TYR A 28 5.88 13.24 20.23
C TYR A 28 4.72 13.38 19.24
N SER A 29 3.57 12.78 19.54
CA SER A 29 2.38 12.77 18.68
C SER A 29 1.43 13.95 18.94
N ASP A 30 1.82 14.91 19.76
CA ASP A 30 1.04 16.12 20.08
C ASP A 30 1.11 17.23 19.02
N ILE A 31 1.73 16.92 17.89
CA ILE A 31 1.97 17.88 16.80
C ILE A 31 0.81 17.90 15.81
N ARG A 32 0.36 16.72 15.36
CA ARG A 32 -0.63 16.56 14.29
C ARG A 32 -1.29 15.18 14.35
N THR A 33 -2.55 15.09 13.97
CA THR A 33 -3.27 13.82 13.87
C THR A 33 -2.84 13.04 12.62
N PRO A 34 -3.01 11.68 12.59
CA PRO A 34 -2.73 10.89 11.39
C PRO A 34 -3.47 11.40 10.14
N VAL A 35 -4.74 11.76 10.29
CA VAL A 35 -5.60 12.27 9.21
C VAL A 35 -5.07 13.59 8.63
N GLU A 36 -4.64 14.53 9.49
CA GLU A 36 -4.02 15.78 9.03
C GLU A 36 -2.66 15.55 8.39
N THR A 37 -1.87 14.60 8.92
CA THR A 37 -0.61 14.20 8.30
C THR A 37 -0.86 13.64 6.91
N LEU A 38 -1.87 12.78 6.72
CA LEU A 38 -2.21 12.27 5.39
C LEU A 38 -2.52 13.42 4.40
N LYS A 39 -3.27 14.45 4.82
CA LYS A 39 -3.51 15.64 3.98
C LYS A 39 -2.22 16.36 3.58
N VAL A 40 -1.25 16.43 4.47
CA VAL A 40 0.08 17.00 4.15
C VAL A 40 0.82 16.13 3.13
N LEU A 41 0.81 14.81 3.32
CA LEU A 41 1.46 13.87 2.40
C LEU A 41 0.86 13.93 1.00
N GLN A 42 -0.47 14.08 0.88
CA GLN A 42 -1.16 14.29 -0.40
C GLN A 42 -0.72 15.57 -1.14
N GLY A 43 -0.19 16.55 -0.43
CA GLY A 43 0.36 17.77 -1.04
C GLY A 43 1.77 17.60 -1.63
N VAL A 44 2.49 16.54 -1.27
CA VAL A 44 3.89 16.31 -1.68
C VAL A 44 4.11 15.00 -2.43
N SER A 45 3.13 14.10 -2.43
CA SER A 45 3.23 12.81 -3.12
C SER A 45 1.92 12.47 -3.82
N SER A 46 2.00 11.98 -5.05
CA SER A 46 0.85 11.46 -5.80
C SER A 46 0.31 10.15 -5.22
N HIS A 47 1.15 9.42 -4.49
CA HIS A 47 0.81 8.15 -3.87
C HIS A 47 1.15 8.18 -2.39
N CYS A 48 0.13 8.05 -1.56
CA CYS A 48 0.26 7.91 -0.12
C CYS A 48 -0.82 6.97 0.42
N TYR A 49 -0.57 6.38 1.57
CA TYR A 49 -1.55 5.51 2.23
C TYR A 49 -1.66 5.85 3.72
N MET A 50 -2.77 5.45 4.30
CA MET A 50 -2.98 5.36 5.73
C MET A 50 -3.66 4.03 6.05
N LEU A 51 -3.10 3.29 7.00
CA LEU A 51 -3.66 2.05 7.54
C LEU A 51 -3.90 2.26 9.02
N GLU A 52 -5.14 2.24 9.44
CA GLU A 52 -5.52 2.37 10.83
C GLU A 52 -6.48 1.25 11.26
N SER A 53 -6.52 0.97 12.55
CA SER A 53 -7.47 0.05 13.16
C SER A 53 -8.21 0.76 14.29
N VAL A 54 -9.50 0.50 14.40
CA VAL A 54 -10.39 1.05 15.44
C VAL A 54 -10.43 0.17 16.70
N GLU A 55 -9.78 -1.01 16.65
CA GLU A 55 -9.78 -1.99 17.73
C GLU A 55 -8.89 -1.57 18.92
N ASP A 56 -8.77 -2.49 19.92
CA ASP A 56 -8.03 -2.27 21.17
C ASP A 56 -6.63 -1.67 20.92
N LYS A 57 -6.41 -0.46 21.42
CA LYS A 57 -5.16 0.31 21.30
C LYS A 57 -3.92 -0.39 21.89
N LYS A 58 -4.08 -1.44 22.70
CA LYS A 58 -2.94 -2.15 23.29
C LYS A 58 -2.35 -3.21 22.38
N GLN A 59 -3.15 -3.81 21.50
CA GLN A 59 -2.74 -4.89 20.61
C GLN A 59 -2.93 -4.54 19.14
N TRP A 60 -4.15 -4.69 18.61
CA TRP A 60 -4.46 -4.58 17.19
C TRP A 60 -4.54 -3.13 16.71
N GLY A 61 -5.14 -2.24 17.51
CA GLY A 61 -5.30 -0.80 17.22
C GLY A 61 -4.15 0.08 17.70
N ARG A 62 -2.99 -0.49 18.06
CA ARG A 62 -1.87 0.28 18.61
C ARG A 62 -1.29 1.28 17.63
N TYR A 63 -1.15 0.90 16.38
CA TYR A 63 -0.46 1.71 15.38
C TYR A 63 -1.40 2.17 14.29
N THR A 64 -1.20 3.42 13.84
CA THR A 64 -1.67 3.92 12.55
C THR A 64 -0.45 4.15 11.68
N PHE A 65 -0.42 3.51 10.52
CA PHE A 65 0.71 3.61 9.59
C PHE A 65 0.36 4.50 8.40
N LEU A 66 1.31 5.37 8.04
CA LEU A 66 1.25 6.16 6.81
C LEU A 66 2.55 5.96 6.02
N GLY A 67 2.44 6.07 4.71
CA GLY A 67 3.60 6.12 3.81
C GLY A 67 3.31 7.01 2.63
N TYR A 68 4.37 7.47 1.99
CA TYR A 68 4.31 8.35 0.83
C TYR A 68 5.57 8.18 -0.02
N ASP A 69 5.54 8.66 -1.26
CA ASP A 69 6.66 8.67 -2.17
C ASP A 69 7.27 7.26 -2.34
N PRO A 70 6.50 6.32 -2.95
CA PRO A 70 6.96 4.96 -3.15
C PRO A 70 8.17 4.91 -4.08
N SER A 71 9.13 4.03 -3.77
CA SER A 71 10.34 3.83 -4.57
C SER A 71 10.11 2.95 -5.80
N LEU A 72 9.02 2.17 -5.81
CA LEU A 72 8.65 1.29 -6.92
C LEU A 72 7.14 1.12 -6.96
N GLU A 73 6.57 1.09 -8.17
CA GLU A 73 5.18 0.72 -8.46
C GLU A 73 5.14 -0.55 -9.31
N LEU A 74 4.28 -1.51 -8.92
CA LEU A 74 4.06 -2.75 -9.65
C LEU A 74 2.58 -2.93 -9.90
N THR A 75 2.21 -3.09 -11.18
CA THR A 75 0.84 -3.40 -11.59
C THR A 75 0.79 -4.62 -12.49
N CYS A 76 -0.30 -5.36 -12.44
CA CYS A 76 -0.54 -6.47 -13.37
C CYS A 76 -2.01 -6.48 -13.82
N VAL A 77 -2.23 -6.66 -15.10
CA VAL A 77 -3.56 -6.81 -15.72
C VAL A 77 -3.48 -7.93 -16.73
N ASN A 78 -4.21 -9.02 -16.50
CA ASN A 78 -4.25 -10.19 -17.38
C ASN A 78 -2.86 -10.70 -17.80
N GLY A 79 -1.94 -10.78 -16.84
CA GLY A 79 -0.57 -11.22 -17.03
C GLY A 79 0.36 -10.17 -17.64
N ASN A 80 -0.13 -8.99 -18.01
CA ASN A 80 0.72 -7.88 -18.43
C ASN A 80 1.22 -7.16 -17.17
N LEU A 81 2.47 -7.42 -16.83
CA LEU A 81 3.15 -6.85 -15.67
C LEU A 81 3.82 -5.53 -16.07
N THR A 82 3.67 -4.52 -15.25
CA THR A 82 4.38 -3.24 -15.37
C THR A 82 5.04 -2.90 -14.06
N ILE A 83 6.33 -2.57 -14.09
CA ILE A 83 7.10 -2.08 -12.94
C ILE A 83 7.69 -0.73 -13.30
N THR A 84 7.45 0.27 -12.46
CA THR A 84 8.02 1.62 -12.60
C THR A 84 8.84 1.95 -11.36
N ALA A 85 10.09 2.32 -11.55
CA ALA A 85 11.00 2.66 -10.45
C ALA A 85 12.13 3.58 -10.94
N ASP A 86 12.89 4.15 -10.02
CA ASP A 86 14.16 4.79 -10.38
C ASP A 86 15.21 3.76 -10.84
N ALA A 87 16.35 4.25 -11.34
CA ALA A 87 17.39 3.38 -11.87
C ALA A 87 18.03 2.48 -10.78
N ALA A 88 18.05 2.92 -9.53
CA ALA A 88 18.64 2.16 -8.42
C ALA A 88 17.74 0.99 -8.01
N GLU A 89 16.43 1.24 -7.84
CA GLU A 89 15.46 0.20 -7.55
C GLU A 89 15.26 -0.75 -8.75
N MET A 90 15.25 -0.23 -9.98
CA MET A 90 15.10 -1.07 -11.18
C MET A 90 16.24 -2.07 -11.36
N LYS A 91 17.47 -1.78 -10.89
CA LYS A 91 18.58 -2.73 -10.90
C LYS A 91 18.35 -3.95 -9.98
N LYS A 92 17.49 -3.81 -9.00
CA LYS A 92 17.11 -4.89 -8.07
C LYS A 92 16.01 -5.80 -8.65
N VAL A 93 15.31 -5.34 -9.67
CA VAL A 93 14.34 -6.15 -10.40
C VAL A 93 15.11 -7.18 -11.23
N GLU A 94 14.85 -8.48 -11.04
CA GLU A 94 15.45 -9.54 -11.83
C GLU A 94 15.05 -9.43 -13.29
N ASP A 95 15.90 -9.97 -14.16
CA ASP A 95 15.56 -10.06 -15.58
C ASP A 95 14.35 -10.98 -15.75
N ILE A 96 13.25 -10.38 -16.17
CA ILE A 96 12.03 -11.11 -16.53
C ILE A 96 12.14 -11.44 -18.02
N PRO A 97 11.98 -12.72 -18.42
CA PRO A 97 12.03 -13.08 -19.84
C PRO A 97 11.10 -12.21 -20.69
N GLU A 98 11.54 -11.84 -21.87
CA GLU A 98 10.78 -11.01 -22.83
C GLU A 98 10.35 -9.63 -22.27
N SER A 99 11.05 -9.12 -21.24
CA SER A 99 10.77 -7.78 -20.73
C SER A 99 11.31 -6.69 -21.65
N CYS A 100 10.56 -5.59 -21.73
CA CYS A 100 10.98 -4.34 -22.37
C CYS A 100 11.18 -3.28 -21.31
N LYS A 101 12.29 -2.51 -21.39
CA LYS A 101 12.58 -1.38 -20.51
C LYS A 101 12.60 -0.08 -21.32
N GLU A 102 11.88 0.91 -20.85
CA GLU A 102 11.87 2.26 -21.40
C GLU A 102 12.18 3.31 -20.33
N GLN A 103 12.88 4.36 -20.69
CA GLN A 103 13.12 5.50 -19.81
C GLN A 103 11.98 6.51 -19.97
N LEU A 104 11.36 6.90 -18.84
CA LEU A 104 10.29 7.88 -18.81
C LEU A 104 10.84 9.32 -18.75
N PRO A 105 10.06 10.32 -19.19
CA PRO A 105 10.42 11.73 -19.07
C PRO A 105 10.69 12.18 -17.63
N THR A 106 10.12 11.48 -16.63
CA THR A 106 10.36 11.71 -15.20
C THR A 106 11.73 11.25 -14.71
N GLY A 107 12.53 10.57 -15.57
CA GLY A 107 13.80 9.96 -15.20
C GLY A 107 13.67 8.54 -14.62
N GLN A 108 12.46 8.07 -14.36
CA GLN A 108 12.18 6.69 -13.96
C GLN A 108 12.29 5.72 -15.14
N ILE A 109 12.44 4.45 -14.83
CA ILE A 109 12.43 3.35 -15.80
C ILE A 109 11.12 2.58 -15.64
N ARG A 110 10.45 2.33 -16.76
CA ARG A 110 9.32 1.39 -16.83
C ARG A 110 9.77 0.09 -17.47
N LEU A 111 9.51 -1.01 -16.78
CA LEU A 111 9.65 -2.37 -17.29
C LEU A 111 8.26 -2.93 -17.56
N THR A 112 8.06 -3.49 -18.76
CA THR A 112 6.85 -4.22 -19.11
C THR A 112 7.21 -5.65 -19.50
N ALA A 113 6.43 -6.63 -19.04
CA ALA A 113 6.63 -8.04 -19.34
C ALA A 113 5.30 -8.78 -19.34
N LYS A 114 5.24 -9.92 -20.02
CA LYS A 114 4.11 -10.84 -19.92
C LYS A 114 4.48 -12.01 -19.01
N THR A 115 3.64 -12.32 -18.03
CA THR A 115 3.89 -13.40 -17.08
C THR A 115 2.60 -14.12 -16.69
N ALA A 116 2.68 -15.45 -16.59
CA ALA A 116 1.61 -16.27 -16.01
C ALA A 116 1.70 -16.34 -14.47
N HIS A 117 2.82 -15.87 -13.87
CA HIS A 117 3.08 -16.02 -12.45
C HIS A 117 3.55 -14.70 -11.82
N PRO A 118 2.71 -13.65 -11.75
CA PRO A 118 3.09 -12.37 -11.17
C PRO A 118 3.51 -12.50 -9.70
N GLY A 119 2.95 -13.48 -8.96
CA GLY A 119 3.33 -13.75 -7.59
C GLY A 119 4.80 -14.15 -7.39
N ALA A 120 5.45 -14.76 -8.39
CA ALA A 120 6.87 -15.09 -8.33
C ALA A 120 7.72 -13.81 -8.34
N VAL A 121 7.38 -12.84 -9.19
CA VAL A 121 8.05 -11.55 -9.26
C VAL A 121 7.88 -10.77 -7.95
N ILE A 122 6.65 -10.73 -7.43
CA ILE A 122 6.33 -10.07 -6.16
C ILE A 122 7.12 -10.70 -5.00
N LYS A 123 7.20 -12.04 -4.94
CA LYS A 123 7.98 -12.76 -3.94
C LYS A 123 9.46 -12.37 -3.99
N THR A 124 10.06 -12.32 -5.17
CA THR A 124 11.44 -11.89 -5.35
C THR A 124 11.67 -10.46 -4.86
N LEU A 125 10.74 -9.53 -5.17
CA LEU A 125 10.81 -8.16 -4.67
C LEU A 125 10.75 -8.10 -3.13
N ILE A 126 9.85 -8.88 -2.51
CA ILE A 126 9.75 -8.96 -1.05
C ILE A 126 11.07 -9.48 -0.45
N GLU A 127 11.63 -10.56 -0.99
CA GLU A 127 12.86 -11.15 -0.48
C GLU A 127 14.06 -10.19 -0.58
N LYS A 128 14.16 -9.43 -1.67
CA LYS A 128 15.22 -8.43 -1.86
C LYS A 128 15.08 -7.19 -0.96
N ASN A 129 13.86 -6.85 -0.58
CA ASN A 129 13.57 -5.69 0.29
C ASN A 129 13.33 -6.09 1.75
N LYS A 130 13.61 -7.34 2.11
CA LYS A 130 13.44 -7.83 3.47
C LYS A 130 14.39 -7.14 4.44
N SER A 131 13.87 -6.71 5.59
CA SER A 131 14.62 -6.07 6.67
C SER A 131 14.49 -6.85 7.99
N PRO A 132 15.42 -6.70 8.94
CA PRO A 132 15.36 -7.37 10.23
C PRO A 132 14.20 -6.84 11.09
N LYS A 133 13.60 -7.72 11.89
CA LYS A 133 12.66 -7.31 12.93
C LYS A 133 13.45 -6.77 14.12
N ILE A 134 13.26 -5.50 14.43
CA ILE A 134 13.87 -4.82 15.58
C ILE A 134 12.80 -4.65 16.65
N ALA A 135 13.02 -5.24 17.83
CA ALA A 135 12.01 -5.32 18.90
C ALA A 135 11.49 -3.95 19.40
N THR A 136 12.26 -2.89 19.23
CA THR A 136 11.90 -1.53 19.62
C THR A 136 11.07 -0.78 18.58
N LEU A 137 10.97 -1.31 17.36
CA LEU A 137 10.23 -0.72 16.24
C LEU A 137 8.82 -1.32 16.11
N PRO A 138 7.90 -0.60 15.45
CA PRO A 138 6.62 -1.15 15.02
C PRO A 138 6.78 -2.41 14.17
N THR A 139 5.72 -3.23 14.09
CA THR A 139 5.74 -4.48 13.34
C THR A 139 5.86 -4.30 11.83
N PHE A 140 5.43 -3.18 11.30
CA PHE A 140 5.56 -2.79 9.90
C PHE A 140 6.53 -1.61 9.79
N THR A 141 7.67 -1.83 9.15
CA THR A 141 8.73 -0.83 8.96
C THR A 141 8.89 -0.39 7.51
N GLY A 142 8.13 -0.98 6.59
CA GLY A 142 8.15 -0.72 5.15
C GLY A 142 7.87 -1.98 4.35
N GLY A 143 7.65 -1.83 3.06
CA GLY A 143 7.35 -2.92 2.16
C GLY A 143 6.28 -2.57 1.13
N LEU A 144 5.70 -3.58 0.50
CA LEU A 144 4.67 -3.43 -0.50
C LEU A 144 3.30 -3.15 0.15
N VAL A 145 2.65 -2.09 -0.29
CA VAL A 145 1.28 -1.70 0.09
C VAL A 145 0.45 -1.53 -1.17
N GLY A 146 -0.79 -2.02 -1.15
CA GLY A 146 -1.72 -1.97 -2.26
C GLY A 146 -2.74 -3.08 -2.17
N TYR A 147 -3.20 -3.60 -3.32
CA TYR A 147 -4.22 -4.64 -3.33
C TYR A 147 -3.96 -5.73 -4.38
N PHE A 148 -4.58 -6.87 -4.10
CA PHE A 148 -4.85 -7.93 -5.08
C PHE A 148 -6.36 -7.95 -5.33
N SER A 149 -6.77 -7.96 -6.59
CA SER A 149 -8.19 -8.10 -6.92
C SER A 149 -8.70 -9.50 -6.56
N TYR A 150 -10.01 -9.66 -6.48
CA TYR A 150 -10.61 -10.98 -6.31
C TYR A 150 -10.22 -11.92 -7.46
N ASP A 151 -10.17 -11.40 -8.69
CA ASP A 151 -9.84 -12.14 -9.90
C ASP A 151 -8.36 -12.56 -9.99
N TYR A 152 -7.51 -12.14 -9.06
CA TYR A 152 -6.13 -12.64 -8.95
C TYR A 152 -6.08 -14.17 -8.79
N ILE A 153 -7.15 -14.79 -8.29
CA ILE A 153 -7.28 -16.24 -8.16
C ILE A 153 -6.99 -16.98 -9.47
N LYS A 154 -7.22 -16.37 -10.63
CA LYS A 154 -6.93 -16.98 -11.95
C LYS A 154 -5.48 -17.39 -12.15
N TYR A 155 -4.55 -16.79 -11.42
CA TYR A 155 -3.12 -17.15 -11.44
C TYR A 155 -2.79 -18.39 -10.61
N SER A 156 -3.64 -18.73 -9.64
CA SER A 156 -3.52 -19.93 -8.81
C SER A 156 -4.40 -21.08 -9.31
N GLU A 157 -5.55 -20.74 -9.89
CA GLU A 157 -6.56 -21.69 -10.37
C GLU A 157 -6.86 -21.47 -11.86
N PRO A 158 -5.98 -21.89 -12.76
CA PRO A 158 -6.09 -21.62 -14.20
C PRO A 158 -7.28 -22.30 -14.90
N THR A 159 -7.97 -23.23 -14.20
CA THR A 159 -9.20 -23.87 -14.70
C THR A 159 -10.43 -22.99 -14.55
N LEU A 160 -10.36 -21.95 -13.70
CA LEU A 160 -11.47 -21.00 -13.55
C LEU A 160 -11.60 -20.12 -14.78
N LYS A 161 -12.81 -20.06 -15.30
CA LYS A 161 -13.19 -19.11 -16.36
C LYS A 161 -13.83 -17.90 -15.69
N LEU A 162 -13.09 -16.80 -15.65
CA LEU A 162 -13.60 -15.53 -15.16
C LEU A 162 -14.12 -14.75 -16.37
N ASP A 163 -15.42 -14.85 -16.60
CA ASP A 163 -16.14 -14.26 -17.74
C ASP A 163 -17.05 -13.09 -17.33
N ALA A 164 -17.00 -12.70 -16.05
CA ALA A 164 -17.72 -11.55 -15.57
C ALA A 164 -17.18 -10.26 -16.23
N GLU A 165 -18.08 -9.36 -16.60
CA GLU A 165 -17.75 -8.06 -17.17
C GLU A 165 -17.09 -7.18 -16.11
N ASP A 166 -15.89 -6.66 -16.40
CA ASP A 166 -15.16 -5.71 -15.56
C ASP A 166 -15.22 -4.31 -16.19
N GLN A 167 -16.28 -3.56 -15.86
CA GLN A 167 -16.49 -2.20 -16.35
C GLN A 167 -15.54 -1.18 -15.67
N GLU A 168 -15.04 -1.50 -14.49
CA GLU A 168 -14.15 -0.63 -13.71
C GLU A 168 -12.67 -0.81 -14.08
N HIS A 169 -12.35 -1.83 -14.87
CA HIS A 169 -10.98 -2.16 -15.29
C HIS A 169 -10.00 -2.32 -14.13
N PHE A 170 -10.41 -3.08 -13.11
CA PHE A 170 -9.56 -3.37 -11.95
C PHE A 170 -8.26 -4.04 -12.37
N LYS A 171 -7.16 -3.58 -11.82
CA LYS A 171 -5.90 -4.29 -11.95
C LYS A 171 -5.94 -5.57 -11.12
N ASP A 172 -5.36 -6.64 -11.61
CA ASP A 172 -5.23 -7.89 -10.84
C ASP A 172 -4.34 -7.67 -9.61
N VAL A 173 -3.31 -6.83 -9.79
CA VAL A 173 -2.38 -6.41 -8.72
C VAL A 173 -2.08 -4.94 -8.92
N ASP A 174 -2.07 -4.19 -7.82
CA ASP A 174 -1.61 -2.81 -7.74
C ASP A 174 -0.87 -2.61 -6.43
N LEU A 175 0.46 -2.66 -6.47
CA LEU A 175 1.35 -2.61 -5.31
C LEU A 175 2.39 -1.52 -5.47
N MET A 176 2.74 -0.89 -4.37
CA MET A 176 3.78 0.13 -4.30
C MET A 176 4.73 -0.20 -3.16
N LEU A 177 6.03 -0.03 -3.39
CA LEU A 177 7.07 -0.25 -2.38
C LEU A 177 7.32 1.06 -1.63
N PHE A 178 7.10 1.04 -0.33
CA PHE A 178 7.35 2.18 0.54
C PHE A 178 8.53 1.89 1.47
N ASP A 179 9.58 2.69 1.34
CA ASP A 179 10.73 2.70 2.23
C ASP A 179 10.57 3.72 3.37
N LYS A 180 9.73 4.75 3.15
CA LYS A 180 9.36 5.80 4.12
C LYS A 180 8.06 5.43 4.81
N VAL A 181 8.10 5.22 6.12
CA VAL A 181 6.92 4.89 6.93
C VAL A 181 6.85 5.78 8.16
N ILE A 182 5.66 6.28 8.43
CA ILE A 182 5.31 7.05 9.62
C ILE A 182 4.35 6.18 10.44
N ALA A 183 4.74 5.82 11.66
CA ALA A 183 3.90 5.04 12.56
C ALA A 183 3.50 5.87 13.78
N TYR A 184 2.21 6.12 13.93
CA TYR A 184 1.65 6.69 15.16
C TYR A 184 1.46 5.57 16.18
N ASP A 185 2.22 5.59 17.28
CA ASP A 185 2.01 4.70 18.43
C ASP A 185 0.95 5.32 19.35
N ASN A 186 -0.29 4.92 19.15
CA ASN A 186 -1.45 5.44 19.88
C ASN A 186 -1.39 5.09 21.39
N TYR A 187 -0.63 4.06 21.75
CA TYR A 187 -0.43 3.67 23.16
C TYR A 187 0.63 4.52 23.86
N ARG A 188 1.77 4.78 23.18
CA ARG A 188 2.89 5.56 23.76
C ARG A 188 2.78 7.05 23.48
N GLN A 189 1.82 7.48 22.68
CA GLN A 189 1.65 8.87 22.23
C GLN A 189 2.93 9.41 21.56
N LYS A 190 3.45 8.60 20.61
CA LYS A 190 4.64 8.92 19.82
C LYS A 190 4.41 8.69 18.34
N ILE A 191 5.19 9.39 17.54
CA ILE A 191 5.33 9.12 16.11
C ILE A 191 6.72 8.52 15.91
N VAL A 192 6.78 7.38 15.24
CA VAL A 192 8.03 6.74 14.84
C VAL A 192 8.19 6.94 13.34
N LEU A 193 9.15 7.74 12.94
CA LEU A 193 9.56 7.93 11.56
C LEU A 193 10.55 6.84 11.21
N MET A 194 10.37 6.18 10.09
CA MET A 194 11.23 5.07 9.66
C MET A 194 11.59 5.23 8.20
N LEU A 195 12.86 4.96 7.89
CA LEU A 195 13.38 4.90 6.53
C LEU A 195 14.21 3.63 6.37
N ASN A 196 13.86 2.80 5.40
CA ASN A 196 14.66 1.62 5.05
C ASN A 196 15.81 2.02 4.14
N ILE A 197 17.04 1.71 4.55
CA ILE A 197 18.26 1.98 3.79
C ILE A 197 18.97 0.70 3.41
N GLU A 198 19.77 0.76 2.33
CA GLU A 198 20.64 -0.34 1.93
C GLU A 198 21.76 -0.54 2.95
N THR A 199 22.11 -1.82 3.22
CA THR A 199 23.23 -2.18 4.10
C THR A 199 24.60 -2.01 3.43
N GLU A 200 24.63 -1.94 2.10
CA GLU A 200 25.83 -1.56 1.35
C GLU A 200 26.11 -0.06 1.57
N ASN A 201 27.38 0.29 1.83
CA ASN A 201 27.78 1.67 2.20
C ASN A 201 26.98 2.24 3.39
N LEU A 202 26.85 1.44 4.44
CA LEU A 202 25.92 1.69 5.57
C LEU A 202 26.11 3.06 6.23
N GLU A 203 27.36 3.52 6.42
CA GLU A 203 27.65 4.82 7.05
C GLU A 203 27.10 5.99 6.23
N GLU A 204 27.38 6.01 4.92
CA GLU A 204 26.91 7.05 4.00
C GLU A 204 25.37 7.04 3.92
N ASN A 205 24.77 5.85 3.82
CA ASN A 205 23.32 5.70 3.76
C ASN A 205 22.66 6.10 5.08
N TYR A 206 23.31 5.86 6.21
CA TYR A 206 22.82 6.31 7.51
C TYR A 206 22.81 7.84 7.62
N GLU A 207 23.87 8.52 7.19
CA GLU A 207 23.91 10.00 7.21
C GLU A 207 22.80 10.60 6.34
N LYS A 208 22.58 10.06 5.15
CA LYS A 208 21.46 10.45 4.27
C LYS A 208 20.11 10.18 4.92
N ALA A 209 19.97 9.04 5.60
CA ALA A 209 18.74 8.68 6.29
C ALA A 209 18.41 9.63 7.44
N VAL A 210 19.40 10.03 8.22
CA VAL A 210 19.19 11.03 9.31
C VAL A 210 18.66 12.35 8.74
N GLN A 211 19.24 12.84 7.64
CA GLN A 211 18.76 14.06 6.98
C GLN A 211 17.34 13.90 6.44
N GLU A 212 17.01 12.74 5.87
CA GLU A 212 15.68 12.49 5.35
C GLU A 212 14.63 12.36 6.47
N LEU A 213 14.98 11.72 7.57
CA LEU A 213 14.13 11.66 8.76
C LEU A 213 13.87 13.05 9.37
N GLU A 214 14.84 13.97 9.29
CA GLU A 214 14.66 15.37 9.67
C GLU A 214 13.65 16.07 8.75
N LYS A 215 13.78 15.90 7.45
CA LYS A 215 12.79 16.43 6.48
C LYS A 215 11.39 15.85 6.71
N MET A 216 11.29 14.54 7.03
CA MET A 216 10.00 13.93 7.38
C MET A 216 9.40 14.57 8.64
N GLU A 217 10.22 14.83 9.66
CA GLU A 217 9.77 15.53 10.88
C GLU A 217 9.31 16.96 10.54
N GLU A 218 10.09 17.71 9.77
CA GLU A 218 9.73 19.08 9.34
C GLU A 218 8.43 19.09 8.52
N LEU A 219 8.25 18.11 7.62
CA LEU A 219 7.03 17.96 6.83
C LEU A 219 5.80 17.75 7.73
N ILE A 220 5.91 16.89 8.74
CA ILE A 220 4.81 16.66 9.68
C ILE A 220 4.53 17.92 10.51
N ARG A 221 5.56 18.63 10.96
CA ARG A 221 5.41 19.83 11.81
C ARG A 221 4.85 21.03 11.05
N PHE A 222 5.38 21.31 9.87
CA PHE A 222 5.20 22.58 9.17
C PHE A 222 4.59 22.44 7.78
N GLY A 223 4.41 21.22 7.27
CA GLY A 223 3.82 20.96 5.96
C GLY A 223 2.40 21.50 5.88
N LYS A 224 2.04 22.04 4.73
CA LYS A 224 0.68 22.53 4.46
C LYS A 224 -0.21 21.39 3.99
N PRO A 225 -1.39 21.17 4.58
CA PRO A 225 -2.36 20.22 4.07
C PRO A 225 -2.78 20.55 2.63
N ALA A 226 -2.94 19.52 1.81
CA ALA A 226 -3.53 19.69 0.49
C ALA A 226 -4.98 20.21 0.61
N GLU A 227 -5.35 21.12 -0.26
CA GLU A 227 -6.74 21.57 -0.37
C GLU A 227 -7.58 20.47 -1.03
N THR A 228 -8.64 20.06 -0.37
CA THR A 228 -9.60 19.10 -0.91
C THR A 228 -10.94 19.78 -1.14
N LYS A 229 -11.55 19.56 -2.30
CA LYS A 229 -12.93 20.02 -2.54
C LYS A 229 -13.88 19.17 -1.72
N ALA A 230 -14.84 19.80 -1.06
CA ALA A 230 -15.88 19.08 -0.33
C ALA A 230 -16.64 18.12 -1.26
N GLY A 231 -16.88 16.91 -0.78
CA GLY A 231 -17.59 15.89 -1.53
C GLY A 231 -19.10 16.09 -1.48
N HIS A 232 -19.79 15.85 -2.59
CA HIS A 232 -21.24 15.84 -2.64
C HIS A 232 -21.78 14.90 -3.72
N LEU A 233 -22.95 14.32 -3.47
CA LEU A 233 -23.68 13.52 -4.44
C LEU A 233 -24.28 14.43 -5.51
N LYS A 234 -24.18 14.01 -6.77
CA LYS A 234 -24.80 14.68 -7.94
C LYS A 234 -26.06 13.98 -8.43
N SER A 235 -26.31 12.77 -7.96
CA SER A 235 -27.49 11.99 -8.30
C SER A 235 -28.03 11.23 -7.08
N GLU A 236 -29.25 10.75 -7.17
CA GLU A 236 -29.79 9.74 -6.27
C GLU A 236 -29.08 8.39 -6.49
N PHE A 237 -29.16 7.49 -5.49
CA PHE A 237 -28.64 6.14 -5.60
C PHE A 237 -29.47 5.31 -6.57
N ARG A 238 -28.81 4.62 -7.49
CA ARG A 238 -29.39 3.70 -8.45
C ARG A 238 -28.95 2.27 -8.12
N PRO A 239 -29.88 1.35 -7.79
CA PRO A 239 -29.52 -0.05 -7.59
C PRO A 239 -29.26 -0.75 -8.94
N LEU A 240 -28.30 -1.69 -8.97
CA LEU A 240 -28.04 -2.54 -10.15
C LEU A 240 -29.25 -3.42 -10.49
N PHE A 241 -29.92 -3.95 -9.48
CA PHE A 241 -31.15 -4.73 -9.60
C PHE A 241 -32.27 -4.02 -8.86
N ASP A 242 -33.42 -3.85 -9.50
CA ASP A 242 -34.64 -3.47 -8.81
C ASP A 242 -35.12 -4.59 -7.85
N GLU A 243 -36.12 -4.31 -7.04
CA GLU A 243 -36.62 -5.25 -6.03
C GLU A 243 -37.02 -6.60 -6.66
N LYS A 244 -37.74 -6.57 -7.79
CA LYS A 244 -38.20 -7.79 -8.46
C LYS A 244 -37.04 -8.63 -8.96
N ALA A 245 -36.12 -8.02 -9.69
CA ALA A 245 -34.95 -8.72 -10.23
C ALA A 245 -34.04 -9.26 -9.12
N TYR A 246 -33.92 -8.55 -8.00
CA TYR A 246 -33.17 -9.04 -6.85
C TYR A 246 -33.85 -10.26 -6.19
N CYS A 247 -35.19 -10.21 -6.01
CA CYS A 247 -35.94 -11.35 -5.48
C CYS A 247 -35.83 -12.59 -6.37
N GLU A 248 -35.89 -12.43 -7.69
CA GLU A 248 -35.71 -13.54 -8.64
C GLU A 248 -34.31 -14.19 -8.49
N LYS A 249 -33.27 -13.39 -8.27
CA LYS A 249 -31.92 -13.91 -8.00
C LYS A 249 -31.82 -14.63 -6.65
N VAL A 250 -32.52 -14.15 -5.64
CA VAL A 250 -32.60 -14.86 -4.34
C VAL A 250 -33.20 -16.26 -4.52
N GLU A 251 -34.29 -16.39 -5.27
CA GLU A 251 -34.91 -17.71 -5.53
C GLU A 251 -33.96 -18.62 -6.35
N GLN A 252 -33.20 -18.07 -7.28
CA GLN A 252 -32.17 -18.81 -8.02
C GLN A 252 -31.06 -19.32 -7.08
N VAL A 253 -30.59 -18.50 -6.16
CA VAL A 253 -29.58 -18.91 -5.16
C VAL A 253 -30.11 -20.01 -4.25
N LYS A 254 -31.37 -19.89 -3.78
CA LYS A 254 -32.04 -20.95 -2.99
C LYS A 254 -32.10 -22.26 -3.74
N HIS A 255 -32.34 -22.24 -5.06
CA HIS A 255 -32.32 -23.43 -5.90
C HIS A 255 -30.94 -24.09 -5.88
N TYR A 256 -29.84 -23.35 -6.11
CA TYR A 256 -28.47 -23.89 -6.06
C TYR A 256 -28.08 -24.47 -4.69
N ILE A 257 -28.58 -23.87 -3.59
CA ILE A 257 -28.39 -24.43 -2.24
C ILE A 257 -29.13 -25.77 -2.12
N HIS A 258 -30.36 -25.85 -2.63
CA HIS A 258 -31.18 -27.07 -2.57
C HIS A 258 -30.58 -28.21 -3.39
N GLU A 259 -30.05 -27.92 -4.58
CA GLU A 259 -29.36 -28.90 -5.44
C GLU A 259 -27.99 -29.35 -4.88
N GLY A 260 -27.47 -28.66 -3.88
CA GLY A 260 -26.20 -29.00 -3.24
C GLY A 260 -24.97 -28.42 -3.95
N ASP A 261 -25.15 -27.51 -4.89
CA ASP A 261 -24.06 -26.84 -5.62
C ASP A 261 -23.26 -25.93 -4.68
N LEU A 262 -23.91 -25.36 -3.67
CA LEU A 262 -23.28 -24.49 -2.67
C LEU A 262 -24.01 -24.54 -1.32
N PHE A 263 -23.32 -24.22 -0.24
CA PHE A 263 -23.88 -24.16 1.12
C PHE A 263 -24.33 -22.76 1.49
N GLN A 264 -23.60 -21.75 1.03
CA GLN A 264 -23.79 -20.34 1.38
C GLN A 264 -23.36 -19.47 0.22
N LEU A 265 -24.11 -18.40 -0.02
CA LEU A 265 -23.78 -17.34 -0.97
C LEU A 265 -24.24 -15.99 -0.42
N VAL A 266 -23.43 -14.97 -0.56
CA VAL A 266 -23.80 -13.58 -0.25
C VAL A 266 -24.18 -12.92 -1.57
N LEU A 267 -25.49 -12.73 -1.80
CA LEU A 267 -25.99 -12.00 -2.95
C LEU A 267 -25.95 -10.50 -2.66
N SER A 268 -25.17 -9.76 -3.44
CA SER A 268 -25.04 -8.31 -3.30
C SER A 268 -25.89 -7.56 -4.33
N ASN A 269 -26.32 -6.36 -3.96
CA ASN A 269 -26.90 -5.39 -4.88
C ASN A 269 -26.09 -4.09 -4.81
N ARG A 270 -25.42 -3.75 -5.91
CA ARG A 270 -24.60 -2.54 -5.99
C ARG A 270 -25.49 -1.31 -6.11
N LEU A 271 -25.23 -0.32 -5.29
CA LEU A 271 -25.85 1.00 -5.38
C LEU A 271 -24.83 1.98 -5.94
N GLU A 272 -25.21 2.72 -6.96
CA GLU A 272 -24.38 3.71 -7.64
C GLU A 272 -24.98 5.10 -7.55
N ALA A 273 -24.11 6.10 -7.41
CA ALA A 273 -24.49 7.50 -7.52
C ALA A 273 -23.33 8.31 -8.12
N ASP A 274 -23.65 9.37 -8.83
CA ASP A 274 -22.66 10.31 -9.33
C ASP A 274 -22.17 11.16 -8.16
N PHE A 275 -20.86 11.31 -8.03
CA PHE A 275 -20.22 12.03 -6.94
C PHE A 275 -19.19 13.03 -7.48
N GLU A 276 -19.05 14.18 -6.85
CA GLU A 276 -18.03 15.16 -7.15
C GLU A 276 -17.30 15.60 -5.88
N GLY A 277 -16.00 15.83 -5.96
CA GLY A 277 -15.16 16.22 -4.85
C GLY A 277 -14.39 15.07 -4.21
N SER A 278 -14.02 15.21 -2.95
CA SER A 278 -13.21 14.23 -2.22
C SER A 278 -14.04 13.39 -1.26
N LEU A 279 -13.86 12.07 -1.27
CA LEU A 279 -14.43 11.16 -0.28
C LEU A 279 -13.71 11.21 1.08
N PHE A 280 -12.67 12.03 1.22
CA PHE A 280 -11.86 12.08 2.42
C PHE A 280 -12.64 12.47 3.68
N ASP A 281 -13.55 13.44 3.55
CA ASP A 281 -14.39 13.84 4.69
C ASP A 281 -15.46 12.78 5.01
N THR A 282 -15.92 12.03 4.01
CA THR A 282 -16.79 10.85 4.21
C THR A 282 -16.04 9.77 5.02
N TYR A 283 -14.79 9.47 4.67
CA TYR A 283 -13.95 8.57 5.45
C TYR A 283 -13.81 8.99 6.93
N ARG A 284 -13.68 10.29 7.20
CA ARG A 284 -13.56 10.80 8.59
C ARG A 284 -14.82 10.61 9.44
N VAL A 285 -15.98 10.50 8.82
CA VAL A 285 -17.28 10.31 9.50
C VAL A 285 -17.62 8.83 9.68
N LEU A 286 -17.09 7.99 8.81
CA LEU A 286 -17.28 6.53 8.84
C LEU A 286 -16.55 5.90 10.04
#